data_b100848efe0213f4d90df2140aa7de61
#
_entry.id   b100848efe0213f4d90df2140aa7de61
#
_cell.length_a   1.000
_cell.length_b   1.000
_cell.length_c   1.000
_cell.angle_alpha   90.00
_cell.angle_beta   90.00
_cell.angle_gamma   90.00
#
_symmetry.space_group_name_H-M   'P 1'
#
loop_
_entity.id
_entity.type
_entity.pdbx_description
1 polymer ?
#
loop_
_entity_poly.entity_id
_entity_poly.type
_entity_poly.pdbx_seq_one_letter_code
_entity_poly.pdbx_strand_id
1 'polypeptide(L)'
;MNVHVFYEALQNALGHNLLQILGGLLVLVVGWLLAVLARAGVHRLLSLLRVNSRVSESAASPVDLESPIASGVFWLVLLVTLVAVLNALNLSYVSAPFADLLAGITGYLPNLLAGMVLIVVTWLVATFLRALVKRLLAATTLDERLSAEAGMRPMSQTAGDVLFWLVILFFLPAILSAFSLYGVLEPVRGMLSKVLDMVPNVFAAAVVGLVGWLVARVLRGLVTNLLSAAGADTINERVGLDPAIKLSRLLGTIVFILV
;
A
#
# COMPACT_ATOMS: atom_id res chain seq x y z
N MET A 1 34.00 -44.51 53.51
CA MET A 1 33.05 -43.80 52.59
C MET A 1 31.66 -44.27 52.94
N ASN A 2 30.85 -43.41 53.63
CA ASN A 2 29.54 -43.83 54.21
C ASN A 2 28.54 -44.11 53.09
N VAL A 3 28.23 -45.36 52.87
CA VAL A 3 27.31 -45.88 51.89
C VAL A 3 25.92 -45.17 52.03
N HIS A 4 25.56 -44.78 53.26
CA HIS A 4 24.33 -44.03 53.56
C HIS A 4 24.31 -42.63 52.95
N VAL A 5 25.42 -41.88 53.05
CA VAL A 5 25.53 -40.53 52.49
C VAL A 5 25.52 -40.57 50.95
N PHE A 6 26.11 -41.60 50.35
CA PHE A 6 26.06 -41.83 48.90
C PHE A 6 24.62 -42.16 48.43
N TYR A 7 23.90 -42.99 49.21
CA TYR A 7 22.51 -43.36 48.90
C TYR A 7 21.53 -42.19 49.02
N GLU A 8 21.70 -41.35 50.06
CA GLU A 8 20.91 -40.12 50.23
C GLU A 8 21.22 -39.08 49.14
N ALA A 9 22.48 -38.92 48.76
CA ALA A 9 22.88 -38.04 47.68
C ALA A 9 22.32 -38.53 46.33
N LEU A 10 22.32 -39.86 46.10
CA LEU A 10 21.76 -40.46 44.89
C LEU A 10 20.22 -40.35 44.84
N GLN A 11 19.52 -40.59 45.95
CA GLN A 11 18.06 -40.43 46.06
C GLN A 11 17.62 -38.98 45.88
N ASN A 12 18.36 -38.04 46.47
CA ASN A 12 18.03 -36.60 46.31
C ASN A 12 18.32 -36.14 44.89
N ALA A 13 19.43 -36.53 44.27
CA ALA A 13 19.76 -36.15 42.89
C ALA A 13 18.81 -36.80 41.87
N LEU A 14 18.50 -38.08 42.02
CA LEU A 14 17.56 -38.79 41.14
C LEU A 14 16.13 -38.34 41.35
N GLY A 15 15.68 -38.17 42.62
CA GLY A 15 14.29 -37.76 42.92
C GLY A 15 13.99 -36.37 42.41
N HIS A 16 14.90 -35.42 42.57
CA HIS A 16 14.71 -34.06 42.13
C HIS A 16 14.73 -33.91 40.58
N ASN A 17 15.67 -34.59 39.94
CA ASN A 17 15.79 -34.59 38.48
C ASN A 17 14.64 -35.38 37.82
N LEU A 18 14.19 -36.49 38.40
CA LEU A 18 13.05 -37.24 37.88
C LEU A 18 11.74 -36.41 37.91
N LEU A 19 11.52 -35.67 39.02
CA LEU A 19 10.33 -34.81 39.14
C LEU A 19 10.33 -33.69 38.09
N GLN A 20 11.50 -33.10 37.84
CA GLN A 20 11.67 -32.06 36.83
C GLN A 20 11.43 -32.61 35.41
N ILE A 21 11.99 -33.79 35.10
CA ILE A 21 11.81 -34.46 33.79
C ILE A 21 10.33 -34.83 33.57
N LEU A 22 9.70 -35.41 34.58
CA LEU A 22 8.26 -35.73 34.52
C LEU A 22 7.39 -34.47 34.36
N GLY A 23 7.74 -33.40 35.11
CA GLY A 23 7.08 -32.10 34.96
C GLY A 23 7.25 -31.50 33.57
N GLY A 24 8.46 -31.50 33.02
CA GLY A 24 8.74 -31.06 31.66
C GLY A 24 7.99 -31.87 30.60
N LEU A 25 7.93 -33.21 30.78
CA LEU A 25 7.18 -34.09 29.87
C LEU A 25 5.64 -33.80 29.92
N LEU A 26 5.13 -33.59 31.13
CA LEU A 26 3.72 -33.23 31.30
C LEU A 26 3.40 -31.90 30.64
N VAL A 27 4.25 -30.88 30.85
CA VAL A 27 4.09 -29.57 30.20
C VAL A 27 4.15 -29.70 28.68
N LEU A 28 5.04 -30.56 28.13
CA LEU A 28 5.13 -30.81 26.70
C LEU A 28 3.85 -31.42 26.13
N VAL A 29 3.32 -32.46 26.80
CA VAL A 29 2.06 -33.13 26.36
C VAL A 29 0.88 -32.17 26.41
N VAL A 30 0.73 -31.44 27.52
CA VAL A 30 -0.36 -30.46 27.69
C VAL A 30 -0.22 -29.33 26.67
N GLY A 31 0.99 -28.81 26.50
CA GLY A 31 1.26 -27.73 25.53
C GLY A 31 1.04 -28.16 24.08
N TRP A 32 1.42 -29.39 23.72
CA TRP A 32 1.11 -29.92 22.39
C TRP A 32 -0.40 -30.05 22.17
N LEU A 33 -1.15 -30.54 23.18
CA LEU A 33 -2.61 -30.62 23.10
C LEU A 33 -3.23 -29.23 22.92
N LEU A 34 -2.74 -28.24 23.68
CA LEU A 34 -3.18 -26.86 23.56
C LEU A 34 -2.86 -26.27 22.17
N ALA A 35 -1.69 -26.60 21.60
CA ALA A 35 -1.32 -26.18 20.25
C ALA A 35 -2.27 -26.74 19.18
N VAL A 36 -2.64 -28.01 19.28
CA VAL A 36 -3.60 -28.66 18.38
C VAL A 36 -4.99 -28.03 18.52
N LEU A 37 -5.45 -27.78 19.75
CA LEU A 37 -6.73 -27.13 20.03
C LEU A 37 -6.76 -25.67 19.50
N ALA A 38 -5.69 -24.92 19.73
CA ALA A 38 -5.54 -23.56 19.24
C ALA A 38 -5.59 -23.51 17.71
N ARG A 39 -4.86 -24.41 17.02
CA ARG A 39 -4.92 -24.56 15.56
C ARG A 39 -6.32 -24.84 15.07
N ALA A 40 -7.02 -25.79 15.66
CA ALA A 40 -8.38 -26.16 15.29
C ALA A 40 -9.38 -25.02 15.55
N GLY A 41 -9.21 -24.30 16.67
CA GLY A 41 -10.03 -23.14 17.01
C GLY A 41 -9.86 -21.99 16.01
N VAL A 42 -8.62 -21.64 15.70
CA VAL A 42 -8.32 -20.56 14.73
C VAL A 42 -8.80 -20.94 13.34
N HIS A 43 -8.54 -22.17 12.88
CA HIS A 43 -9.05 -22.64 11.59
C HIS A 43 -10.58 -22.54 11.51
N ARG A 44 -11.30 -22.95 12.56
CA ARG A 44 -12.77 -22.81 12.63
C ARG A 44 -13.23 -21.36 12.61
N LEU A 45 -12.56 -20.47 13.36
CA LEU A 45 -12.92 -19.05 13.38
C LEU A 45 -12.73 -18.41 12.00
N LEU A 46 -11.62 -18.69 11.33
CA LEU A 46 -11.33 -18.18 9.99
C LEU A 46 -12.33 -18.70 8.95
N SER A 47 -12.69 -19.99 9.03
CA SER A 47 -13.70 -20.58 8.13
C SER A 47 -15.11 -20.01 8.36
N LEU A 48 -15.48 -19.70 9.60
CA LEU A 48 -16.74 -19.01 9.92
C LEU A 48 -16.78 -17.59 9.34
N LEU A 49 -15.65 -16.89 9.36
CA LEU A 49 -15.50 -15.55 8.76
C LEU A 49 -15.42 -15.59 7.23
N ARG A 50 -15.35 -16.80 6.65
CA ARG A 50 -15.23 -17.02 5.19
C ARG A 50 -14.09 -16.24 4.57
N VAL A 51 -12.91 -16.23 5.23
CA VAL A 51 -11.75 -15.44 4.81
C VAL A 51 -11.30 -15.84 3.41
N ASN A 52 -11.20 -17.15 3.14
CA ASN A 52 -10.78 -17.66 1.83
C ASN A 52 -11.74 -17.26 0.70
N SER A 53 -13.05 -17.28 0.92
CA SER A 53 -14.02 -16.91 -0.12
C SER A 53 -13.97 -15.43 -0.47
N ARG A 54 -13.81 -14.57 0.54
CA ARG A 54 -13.73 -13.11 0.33
C ARG A 54 -12.45 -12.67 -0.39
N VAL A 55 -11.34 -13.35 -0.11
CA VAL A 55 -10.06 -13.06 -0.77
C VAL A 55 -10.02 -13.64 -2.18
N SER A 56 -10.57 -14.84 -2.38
CA SER A 56 -10.60 -15.49 -3.69
C SER A 56 -11.51 -14.77 -4.72
N GLU A 57 -12.58 -14.09 -4.27
CA GLU A 57 -13.40 -13.24 -5.16
C GLU A 57 -12.62 -12.07 -5.76
N SER A 58 -11.57 -11.61 -5.08
CA SER A 58 -10.75 -10.47 -5.52
C SER A 58 -9.44 -10.90 -6.19
N ALA A 59 -9.07 -12.17 -6.14
CA ALA A 59 -7.82 -12.72 -6.65
C ALA A 59 -8.05 -13.57 -7.91
N ALA A 60 -7.11 -13.53 -8.84
CA ALA A 60 -7.15 -14.32 -10.08
C ALA A 60 -6.96 -15.84 -9.86
N SER A 61 -6.64 -16.27 -8.62
CA SER A 61 -6.46 -17.68 -8.24
C SER A 61 -7.00 -17.91 -6.82
N PRO A 62 -7.46 -19.14 -6.49
CA PRO A 62 -7.90 -19.46 -5.12
C PRO A 62 -6.73 -19.34 -4.15
N VAL A 63 -6.88 -18.46 -3.18
CA VAL A 63 -5.87 -18.21 -2.12
C VAL A 63 -6.35 -18.89 -0.85
N ASP A 64 -5.56 -19.83 -0.32
CA ASP A 64 -5.79 -20.42 1.01
C ASP A 64 -4.97 -19.66 2.05
N LEU A 65 -5.63 -18.84 2.86
CA LEU A 65 -5.04 -18.13 3.99
C LEU A 65 -5.35 -18.79 5.34
N GLU A 66 -6.41 -19.60 5.40
CA GLU A 66 -6.88 -20.20 6.66
C GLU A 66 -5.87 -21.22 7.20
N SER A 67 -5.32 -22.07 6.33
CA SER A 67 -4.39 -23.12 6.71
C SER A 67 -3.02 -22.58 7.19
N PRO A 68 -2.34 -21.64 6.48
CA PRO A 68 -1.09 -21.03 6.95
C PRO A 68 -1.22 -20.29 8.28
N ILE A 69 -2.31 -19.50 8.46
CA ILE A 69 -2.55 -18.76 9.70
C ILE A 69 -2.75 -19.71 10.87
N ALA A 70 -3.61 -20.73 10.72
CA ALA A 70 -3.82 -21.73 11.74
C ALA A 70 -2.54 -22.53 12.08
N SER A 71 -1.71 -22.81 11.08
CA SER A 71 -0.40 -23.45 11.28
C SER A 71 0.57 -22.51 11.99
N GLY A 72 0.58 -21.22 11.69
CA GLY A 72 1.38 -20.23 12.40
C GLY A 72 1.05 -20.16 13.89
N VAL A 73 -0.25 -20.18 14.24
CA VAL A 73 -0.69 -20.23 15.65
C VAL A 73 -0.24 -21.52 16.34
N PHE A 74 -0.33 -22.67 15.65
CA PHE A 74 0.19 -23.93 16.18
C PHE A 74 1.67 -23.83 16.55
N TRP A 75 2.51 -23.35 15.64
CA TRP A 75 3.94 -23.20 15.89
C TRP A 75 4.25 -22.18 17.00
N LEU A 76 3.45 -21.11 17.10
CA LEU A 76 3.60 -20.11 18.16
C LEU A 76 3.28 -20.73 19.54
N VAL A 77 2.19 -21.49 19.67
CA VAL A 77 1.85 -22.18 20.92
C VAL A 77 2.89 -23.25 21.25
N LEU A 78 3.43 -23.94 20.23
CA LEU A 78 4.49 -24.90 20.41
C LEU A 78 5.78 -24.24 20.91
N LEU A 79 6.12 -23.04 20.42
CA LEU A 79 7.26 -22.26 20.89
C LEU A 79 7.09 -21.85 22.36
N VAL A 80 5.88 -21.40 22.75
CA VAL A 80 5.55 -21.12 24.17
C VAL A 80 5.74 -22.38 25.02
N THR A 81 5.25 -23.51 24.52
CA THR A 81 5.41 -24.81 25.20
C THR A 81 6.87 -25.19 25.36
N LEU A 82 7.69 -24.99 24.32
CA LEU A 82 9.14 -25.27 24.36
C LEU A 82 9.82 -24.43 25.46
N VAL A 83 9.55 -23.13 25.51
CA VAL A 83 10.07 -22.24 26.55
C VAL A 83 9.64 -22.72 27.94
N ALA A 84 8.38 -23.10 28.10
CA ALA A 84 7.85 -23.61 29.38
C ALA A 84 8.53 -24.92 29.80
N VAL A 85 8.73 -25.84 28.86
CA VAL A 85 9.45 -27.11 29.10
C VAL A 85 10.89 -26.87 29.51
N LEU A 86 11.62 -26.00 28.77
CA LEU A 86 13.01 -25.68 29.08
C LEU A 86 13.14 -25.02 30.47
N ASN A 87 12.20 -24.15 30.83
CA ASN A 87 12.18 -23.55 32.16
C ASN A 87 11.81 -24.58 33.26
N ALA A 88 10.90 -25.51 33.01
CA ALA A 88 10.56 -26.59 33.93
C ALA A 88 11.77 -27.52 34.19
N LEU A 89 12.63 -27.67 33.19
CA LEU A 89 13.88 -28.41 33.27
C LEU A 89 15.05 -27.59 33.87
N ASN A 90 14.83 -26.37 34.34
CA ASN A 90 15.83 -25.40 34.80
C ASN A 90 16.91 -25.07 33.75
N LEU A 91 16.58 -25.17 32.47
CA LEU A 91 17.47 -24.84 31.34
C LEU A 91 17.29 -23.38 30.88
N SER A 92 17.34 -22.43 31.83
CA SER A 92 17.04 -21.00 31.57
C SER A 92 17.96 -20.37 30.52
N TYR A 93 19.24 -20.78 30.47
CA TYR A 93 20.20 -20.30 29.46
C TYR A 93 19.82 -20.75 28.03
N VAL A 94 19.18 -21.91 27.90
CA VAL A 94 18.74 -22.44 26.61
C VAL A 94 17.36 -21.84 26.24
N SER A 95 16.51 -21.58 27.23
CA SER A 95 15.20 -21.04 27.01
C SER A 95 15.21 -19.55 26.66
N ALA A 96 16.20 -18.77 27.12
CA ALA A 96 16.26 -17.33 26.95
C ALA A 96 16.14 -16.88 25.47
N PRO A 97 16.89 -17.40 24.48
CA PRO A 97 16.74 -16.99 23.08
C PRO A 97 15.35 -17.23 22.51
N PHE A 98 14.70 -18.33 22.93
CA PHE A 98 13.34 -18.64 22.48
C PHE A 98 12.29 -17.75 23.15
N ALA A 99 12.53 -17.38 24.42
CA ALA A 99 11.71 -16.42 25.13
C ALA A 99 11.80 -15.01 24.48
N ASP A 100 13.00 -14.60 24.07
CA ASP A 100 13.21 -13.34 23.35
C ASP A 100 12.51 -13.32 21.97
N LEU A 101 12.59 -14.43 21.23
CA LEU A 101 11.84 -14.59 19.99
C LEU A 101 10.32 -14.49 20.21
N LEU A 102 9.84 -15.17 21.25
CA LEU A 102 8.42 -15.12 21.63
C LEU A 102 7.98 -13.71 22.02
N ALA A 103 8.79 -13.01 22.81
CA ALA A 103 8.53 -11.62 23.20
C ALA A 103 8.52 -10.70 21.98
N GLY A 104 9.43 -10.90 21.02
CA GLY A 104 9.45 -10.18 19.75
C GLY A 104 8.16 -10.38 18.95
N ILE A 105 7.74 -11.64 18.77
CA ILE A 105 6.50 -11.97 18.03
C ILE A 105 5.28 -11.40 18.73
N THR A 106 5.14 -11.63 20.04
CA THR A 106 3.98 -11.14 20.81
C THR A 106 3.94 -9.62 20.91
N GLY A 107 5.10 -8.97 21.04
CA GLY A 107 5.24 -7.53 21.02
C GLY A 107 4.88 -6.89 19.66
N TYR A 108 4.99 -7.64 18.57
CA TYR A 108 4.60 -7.19 17.23
C TYR A 108 3.09 -7.28 16.94
N LEU A 109 2.34 -8.12 17.68
CA LEU A 109 0.90 -8.29 17.47
C LEU A 109 0.09 -6.98 17.53
N PRO A 110 0.29 -6.09 18.53
CA PRO A 110 -0.41 -4.81 18.56
C PRO A 110 -0.16 -3.96 17.31
N ASN A 111 1.07 -3.96 16.79
CA ASN A 111 1.44 -3.23 15.59
C ASN A 111 0.76 -3.80 14.34
N LEU A 112 0.64 -5.13 14.24
CA LEU A 112 -0.14 -5.78 13.19
C LEU A 112 -1.60 -5.36 13.22
N LEU A 113 -2.23 -5.36 14.40
CA LEU A 113 -3.63 -4.94 14.54
C LEU A 113 -3.80 -3.46 14.19
N ALA A 114 -2.92 -2.59 14.67
CA ALA A 114 -2.94 -1.16 14.36
C ALA A 114 -2.79 -0.91 12.85
N GLY A 115 -1.86 -1.61 12.19
CA GLY A 115 -1.65 -1.54 10.75
C GLY A 115 -2.87 -2.00 9.96
N MET A 116 -3.48 -3.13 10.34
CA MET A 116 -4.71 -3.62 9.69
C MET A 116 -5.88 -2.64 9.85
N VAL A 117 -6.09 -2.08 11.03
CA VAL A 117 -7.12 -1.06 11.25
C VAL A 117 -6.86 0.16 10.37
N LEU A 118 -5.61 0.61 10.29
CA LEU A 118 -5.25 1.76 9.48
C LEU A 118 -5.45 1.51 7.98
N ILE A 119 -5.17 0.29 7.47
CA ILE A 119 -5.48 -0.09 6.09
C ILE A 119 -6.99 0.04 5.82
N VAL A 120 -7.81 -0.51 6.71
CA VAL A 120 -9.29 -0.45 6.56
C VAL A 120 -9.78 0.99 6.58
N VAL A 121 -9.30 1.81 7.51
CA VAL A 121 -9.65 3.24 7.59
C VAL A 121 -9.22 3.97 6.31
N THR A 122 -7.99 3.75 5.86
CA THR A 122 -7.47 4.36 4.63
C THR A 122 -8.32 3.97 3.42
N TRP A 123 -8.68 2.69 3.29
CA TRP A 123 -9.52 2.21 2.20
C TRP A 123 -10.92 2.85 2.23
N LEU A 124 -11.53 2.99 3.41
CA LEU A 124 -12.82 3.67 3.58
C LEU A 124 -12.74 5.14 3.17
N VAL A 125 -11.72 5.85 3.65
CA VAL A 125 -11.50 7.26 3.29
C VAL A 125 -11.26 7.41 1.79
N ALA A 126 -10.39 6.58 1.20
CA ALA A 126 -10.10 6.60 -0.23
C ALA A 126 -11.36 6.33 -1.07
N THR A 127 -12.18 5.35 -0.67
CA THR A 127 -13.43 5.01 -1.36
C THR A 127 -14.46 6.14 -1.25
N PHE A 128 -14.57 6.75 -0.07
CA PHE A 128 -15.47 7.89 0.15
C PHE A 128 -15.07 9.09 -0.71
N LEU A 129 -13.80 9.47 -0.71
CA LEU A 129 -13.28 10.58 -1.51
C LEU A 129 -13.43 10.31 -3.02
N ARG A 130 -13.15 9.07 -3.46
CA ARG A 130 -13.41 8.63 -4.83
C ARG A 130 -14.87 8.84 -5.24
N ALA A 131 -15.80 8.40 -4.39
CA ALA A 131 -17.23 8.56 -4.66
C ALA A 131 -17.66 10.04 -4.69
N LEU A 132 -17.10 10.86 -3.80
CA LEU A 132 -17.36 12.29 -3.76
C LEU A 132 -16.91 12.98 -5.05
N VAL A 133 -15.67 12.75 -5.48
CA VAL A 133 -15.13 13.34 -6.71
C VAL A 133 -15.90 12.87 -7.93
N LYS A 134 -16.23 11.58 -8.02
CA LYS A 134 -17.07 11.07 -9.12
C LYS A 134 -18.41 11.78 -9.20
N ARG A 135 -19.07 12.01 -8.06
CA ARG A 135 -20.36 12.72 -8.01
C ARG A 135 -20.23 14.20 -8.38
N LEU A 136 -19.18 14.87 -7.88
CA LEU A 136 -18.93 16.29 -8.18
C LEU A 136 -18.63 16.52 -9.67
N LEU A 137 -17.80 15.67 -10.28
CA LEU A 137 -17.46 15.78 -11.69
C LEU A 137 -18.64 15.38 -12.59
N ALA A 138 -19.38 14.32 -12.25
CA ALA A 138 -20.56 13.91 -13.00
C ALA A 138 -21.70 14.95 -12.96
N ALA A 139 -21.74 15.81 -11.93
CA ALA A 139 -22.66 16.94 -11.87
C ALA A 139 -22.26 18.10 -12.79
N THR A 140 -21.06 18.10 -13.34
CA THR A 140 -20.61 19.12 -14.30
C THR A 140 -20.78 18.59 -15.72
N THR A 141 -21.26 19.45 -16.63
CA THR A 141 -21.46 19.14 -18.06
C THR A 141 -20.17 18.88 -18.83
N LEU A 142 -19.01 18.94 -18.16
CA LEU A 142 -17.69 18.70 -18.73
C LEU A 142 -17.47 17.23 -19.09
N ASP A 143 -18.06 16.31 -18.33
CA ASP A 143 -17.85 14.86 -18.49
C ASP A 143 -18.48 14.34 -19.81
N GLU A 144 -19.66 14.88 -20.18
CA GLU A 144 -20.35 14.48 -21.41
C GLU A 144 -19.70 15.05 -22.67
N ARG A 145 -19.21 16.29 -22.63
CA ARG A 145 -18.61 16.94 -23.81
C ARG A 145 -17.24 16.38 -24.17
N LEU A 146 -16.39 16.13 -23.16
CA LEU A 146 -15.03 15.60 -23.37
C LEU A 146 -15.02 14.12 -23.71
N SER A 147 -15.96 13.34 -23.16
CA SER A 147 -16.05 11.90 -23.45
C SER A 147 -16.62 11.62 -24.84
N ALA A 148 -17.57 12.42 -25.31
CA ALA A 148 -18.20 12.27 -26.63
C ALA A 148 -17.24 12.63 -27.79
N GLU A 149 -16.42 13.66 -27.63
CA GLU A 149 -15.48 14.10 -28.67
C GLU A 149 -14.19 13.25 -28.76
N ALA A 150 -13.73 12.65 -27.64
CA ALA A 150 -12.45 11.95 -27.58
C ALA A 150 -12.55 10.43 -27.58
N GLY A 151 -13.76 9.83 -27.50
CA GLY A 151 -13.92 8.37 -27.38
C GLY A 151 -13.25 7.75 -26.15
N MET A 152 -12.96 8.57 -25.15
CA MET A 152 -12.26 8.16 -23.92
C MET A 152 -13.24 7.79 -22.79
N ARG A 153 -12.73 7.07 -21.77
CA ARG A 153 -13.51 6.82 -20.55
C ARG A 153 -13.91 8.13 -19.88
N PRO A 154 -15.06 8.18 -19.21
CA PRO A 154 -15.50 9.38 -18.49
C PRO A 154 -14.41 9.93 -17.57
N MET A 155 -14.08 11.22 -17.68
CA MET A 155 -13.05 11.86 -16.87
C MET A 155 -13.33 11.75 -15.36
N SER A 156 -14.61 11.76 -14.98
CA SER A 156 -15.06 11.56 -13.61
C SER A 156 -14.58 10.23 -13.03
N GLN A 157 -14.61 9.15 -13.80
CA GLN A 157 -14.12 7.83 -13.36
C GLN A 157 -12.61 7.84 -13.17
N THR A 158 -11.88 8.33 -14.14
CA THR A 158 -10.41 8.39 -14.11
C THR A 158 -9.92 9.27 -12.97
N ALA A 159 -10.49 10.47 -12.79
CA ALA A 159 -10.13 11.36 -11.69
C ALA A 159 -10.43 10.77 -10.32
N GLY A 160 -11.57 10.07 -10.17
CA GLY A 160 -11.89 9.35 -8.94
C GLY A 160 -10.90 8.22 -8.64
N ASP A 161 -10.48 7.48 -9.66
CA ASP A 161 -9.54 6.37 -9.51
C ASP A 161 -8.13 6.87 -9.18
N VAL A 162 -7.68 7.94 -9.82
CA VAL A 162 -6.42 8.62 -9.50
C VAL A 162 -6.42 9.12 -8.06
N LEU A 163 -7.51 9.78 -7.63
CA LEU A 163 -7.61 10.25 -6.24
C LEU A 163 -7.59 9.09 -5.23
N PHE A 164 -8.26 7.98 -5.53
CA PHE A 164 -8.23 6.79 -4.67
C PHE A 164 -6.79 6.30 -4.44
N TRP A 165 -6.02 6.12 -5.51
CA TRP A 165 -4.63 5.69 -5.42
C TRP A 165 -3.73 6.73 -4.75
N LEU A 166 -4.00 8.01 -4.98
CA LEU A 166 -3.26 9.11 -4.34
C LEU A 166 -3.49 9.14 -2.83
N VAL A 167 -4.72 8.91 -2.37
CA VAL A 167 -5.02 8.80 -0.94
C VAL A 167 -4.31 7.59 -0.33
N ILE A 168 -4.35 6.42 -0.98
CA ILE A 168 -3.62 5.24 -0.50
C ILE A 168 -2.12 5.54 -0.41
N LEU A 169 -1.53 6.17 -1.44
CA LEU A 169 -0.12 6.53 -1.45
C LEU A 169 0.23 7.52 -0.32
N PHE A 170 -0.65 8.48 -0.05
CA PHE A 170 -0.47 9.46 1.01
C PHE A 170 -0.49 8.84 2.41
N PHE A 171 -1.37 7.84 2.63
CA PHE A 171 -1.45 7.11 3.90
C PHE A 171 -0.42 5.98 4.02
N LEU A 172 0.24 5.59 2.93
CA LEU A 172 1.22 4.50 2.93
C LEU A 172 2.33 4.65 3.99
N PRO A 173 2.95 5.83 4.20
CA PRO A 173 3.92 6.01 5.28
C PRO A 173 3.35 5.75 6.67
N ALA A 174 2.10 6.16 6.91
CA ALA A 174 1.42 5.92 8.19
C ALA A 174 1.14 4.43 8.40
N ILE A 175 0.70 3.72 7.36
CA ILE A 175 0.48 2.26 7.37
C ILE A 175 1.78 1.53 7.68
N LEU A 176 2.88 1.86 6.98
CA LEU A 176 4.19 1.25 7.20
C LEU A 176 4.72 1.53 8.62
N SER A 177 4.49 2.74 9.13
CA SER A 177 4.85 3.11 10.51
C SER A 177 4.04 2.30 11.53
N ALA A 178 2.73 2.11 11.30
CA ALA A 178 1.88 1.31 12.18
C ALA A 178 2.34 -0.16 12.22
N PHE A 179 2.80 -0.71 11.10
CA PHE A 179 3.44 -2.02 11.04
C PHE A 179 4.87 -2.05 11.55
N SER A 180 5.43 -0.94 12.03
CA SER A 180 6.83 -0.82 12.46
C SER A 180 7.85 -1.20 11.37
N LEU A 181 7.49 -1.03 10.10
CA LEU A 181 8.32 -1.33 8.93
C LEU A 181 9.25 -0.14 8.59
N TYR A 182 10.07 0.28 9.53
CA TYR A 182 10.91 1.48 9.42
C TYR A 182 11.93 1.40 8.28
N GLY A 183 12.42 0.22 7.93
CA GLY A 183 13.37 0.04 6.82
C GLY A 183 12.80 0.41 5.45
N VAL A 184 11.49 0.27 5.25
CA VAL A 184 10.79 0.62 4.00
C VAL A 184 10.19 2.02 4.08
N LEU A 185 9.96 2.54 5.28
CA LEU A 185 9.30 3.82 5.51
C LEU A 185 10.09 5.01 4.94
N GLU A 186 11.40 5.03 5.12
CA GLU A 186 12.26 6.14 4.69
C GLU A 186 12.29 6.31 3.16
N PRO A 187 12.52 5.26 2.35
CA PRO A 187 12.39 5.36 0.89
C PRO A 187 11.03 5.84 0.43
N VAL A 188 9.94 5.34 1.05
CA VAL A 188 8.57 5.72 0.68
C VAL A 188 8.30 7.19 0.99
N ARG A 189 8.74 7.69 2.15
CA ARG A 189 8.65 9.11 2.48
C ARG A 189 9.40 9.98 1.49
N GLY A 190 10.60 9.57 1.11
CA GLY A 190 11.40 10.27 0.10
C GLY A 190 10.74 10.30 -1.28
N MET A 191 10.04 9.23 -1.68
CA MET A 191 9.26 9.22 -2.92
C MET A 191 8.03 10.13 -2.82
N LEU A 192 7.31 10.09 -1.71
CA LEU A 192 6.13 10.91 -1.49
C LEU A 192 6.46 12.40 -1.46
N SER A 193 7.55 12.80 -0.79
CA SER A 193 7.99 14.21 -0.79
C SER A 193 8.29 14.71 -2.19
N LYS A 194 9.00 13.92 -3.01
CA LYS A 194 9.26 14.28 -4.42
C LYS A 194 7.97 14.50 -5.23
N VAL A 195 6.97 13.64 -5.04
CA VAL A 195 5.66 13.80 -5.70
C VAL A 195 4.96 15.08 -5.23
N LEU A 196 4.97 15.35 -3.92
CA LEU A 196 4.38 16.58 -3.37
C LEU A 196 5.12 17.84 -3.83
N ASP A 197 6.44 17.79 -3.94
CA ASP A 197 7.26 18.91 -4.44
C ASP A 197 7.01 19.19 -5.94
N MET A 198 6.52 18.20 -6.70
CA MET A 198 6.12 18.40 -8.09
C MET A 198 4.80 19.17 -8.22
N VAL A 199 3.91 19.12 -7.25
CA VAL A 199 2.58 19.75 -7.34
C VAL A 199 2.66 21.26 -7.60
N PRO A 200 3.45 22.08 -6.85
CA PRO A 200 3.61 23.49 -7.13
C PRO A 200 4.21 23.73 -8.52
N ASN A 201 5.15 22.89 -8.96
CA ASN A 201 5.81 23.03 -10.27
C ASN A 201 4.83 22.78 -11.42
N VAL A 202 3.92 21.79 -11.27
CA VAL A 202 2.86 21.51 -12.25
C VAL A 202 1.89 22.68 -12.33
N PHE A 203 1.50 23.27 -11.19
CA PHE A 203 0.68 24.49 -11.17
C PHE A 203 1.38 25.66 -11.84
N ALA A 204 2.65 25.91 -11.52
CA ALA A 204 3.44 26.94 -12.14
C ALA A 204 3.54 26.75 -13.67
N ALA A 205 3.83 25.51 -14.11
CA ALA A 205 3.87 25.17 -15.53
C ALA A 205 2.50 25.37 -16.22
N ALA A 206 1.40 25.02 -15.58
CA ALA A 206 0.06 25.25 -16.11
C ALA A 206 -0.24 26.75 -16.28
N VAL A 207 0.10 27.57 -15.28
CA VAL A 207 -0.06 29.03 -15.35
C VAL A 207 0.80 29.63 -16.46
N VAL A 208 2.08 29.27 -16.52
CA VAL A 208 2.99 29.75 -17.58
C VAL A 208 2.51 29.32 -18.95
N GLY A 209 2.07 28.06 -19.09
CA GLY A 209 1.51 27.54 -20.34
C GLY A 209 0.26 28.29 -20.78
N LEU A 210 -0.64 28.60 -19.84
CA LEU A 210 -1.87 29.35 -20.13
C LEU A 210 -1.56 30.79 -20.54
N VAL A 211 -0.65 31.47 -19.86
CA VAL A 211 -0.21 32.83 -20.22
C VAL A 211 0.51 32.82 -21.58
N GLY A 212 1.41 31.86 -21.79
CA GLY A 212 2.12 31.68 -23.07
C GLY A 212 1.14 31.44 -24.23
N TRP A 213 0.16 30.55 -24.02
CA TRP A 213 -0.89 30.30 -25.01
C TRP A 213 -1.71 31.58 -25.33
N LEU A 214 -2.07 32.40 -24.33
CA LEU A 214 -2.79 33.65 -24.52
C LEU A 214 -1.95 34.63 -25.32
N VAL A 215 -0.67 34.82 -24.98
CA VAL A 215 0.27 35.68 -25.66
C VAL A 215 0.46 35.23 -27.11
N ALA A 216 0.71 33.93 -27.32
CA ALA A 216 0.85 33.35 -28.65
C ALA A 216 -0.39 33.56 -29.52
N ARG A 217 -1.59 33.46 -28.93
CA ARG A 217 -2.85 33.71 -29.63
C ARG A 217 -3.01 35.17 -30.05
N VAL A 218 -2.65 36.10 -29.17
CA VAL A 218 -2.69 37.54 -29.49
C VAL A 218 -1.67 37.89 -30.58
N LEU A 219 -0.44 37.42 -30.48
CA LEU A 219 0.61 37.62 -31.47
C LEU A 219 0.24 37.02 -32.82
N ARG A 220 -0.33 35.81 -32.85
CA ARG A 220 -0.88 35.22 -34.07
C ARG A 220 -1.89 36.14 -34.76
N GLY A 221 -2.85 36.66 -33.95
CA GLY A 221 -3.87 37.57 -34.48
C GLY A 221 -3.29 38.88 -35.07
N LEU A 222 -2.36 39.48 -34.34
CA LEU A 222 -1.66 40.69 -34.77
C LEU A 222 -0.86 40.47 -36.07
N VAL A 223 -0.04 39.41 -36.14
CA VAL A 223 0.75 39.07 -37.31
C VAL A 223 -0.17 38.75 -38.51
N THR A 224 -1.21 37.96 -38.30
CA THR A 224 -2.13 37.66 -39.39
C THR A 224 -2.80 38.88 -39.93
N ASN A 225 -3.30 39.79 -39.06
CA ASN A 225 -3.98 41.03 -39.48
C ASN A 225 -3.02 42.02 -40.17
N LEU A 226 -1.78 42.17 -39.63
CA LEU A 226 -0.78 43.05 -40.24
C LEU A 226 -0.37 42.57 -41.64
N LEU A 227 -0.10 41.27 -41.80
CA LEU A 227 0.27 40.66 -43.07
C LEU A 227 -0.88 40.69 -44.09
N SER A 228 -2.12 40.46 -43.62
CA SER A 228 -3.30 40.61 -44.50
C SER A 228 -3.49 42.05 -44.96
N ALA A 229 -3.35 43.06 -44.07
CA ALA A 229 -3.41 44.47 -44.39
C ALA A 229 -2.25 44.92 -45.32
N ALA A 230 -1.08 44.34 -45.21
CA ALA A 230 0.07 44.58 -46.09
C ALA A 230 -0.04 43.90 -47.45
N GLY A 231 -1.14 43.19 -47.74
CA GLY A 231 -1.39 42.54 -49.00
C GLY A 231 -0.62 41.24 -49.22
N ALA A 232 -0.15 40.58 -48.13
CA ALA A 232 0.59 39.31 -48.24
C ALA A 232 -0.27 38.20 -48.89
N ASP A 233 -1.59 38.26 -48.77
CA ASP A 233 -2.49 37.28 -49.36
C ASP A 233 -2.65 37.49 -50.92
N THR A 234 -2.30 38.66 -51.47
CA THR A 234 -2.29 38.90 -52.92
C THR A 234 -1.03 38.37 -53.61
N ILE A 235 0.03 38.08 -52.84
CA ILE A 235 1.25 37.48 -53.34
C ILE A 235 1.05 36.00 -53.70
N ASN A 236 0.07 35.32 -53.06
CA ASN A 236 -0.29 33.94 -53.38
C ASN A 236 -0.61 33.71 -54.87
N GLU A 237 -1.34 34.67 -55.49
CA GLU A 237 -1.71 34.59 -56.92
C GLU A 237 -0.50 34.71 -57.83
N ARG A 238 0.57 35.39 -57.36
CA ARG A 238 1.82 35.58 -58.14
C ARG A 238 2.80 34.43 -58.02
N VAL A 239 2.71 33.67 -56.93
CA VAL A 239 3.65 32.56 -56.63
C VAL A 239 3.06 31.21 -57.00
N GLY A 240 1.82 31.17 -57.50
CA GLY A 240 1.15 29.94 -57.94
C GLY A 240 0.76 28.96 -56.79
N LEU A 241 0.58 29.47 -55.59
CA LEU A 241 0.09 28.72 -54.45
C LEU A 241 -1.43 28.61 -54.52
N ASP A 242 -1.97 27.51 -54.00
CA ASP A 242 -3.42 27.26 -53.94
C ASP A 242 -4.14 28.46 -53.27
N PRO A 243 -5.17 29.05 -53.89
CA PRO A 243 -5.93 30.18 -53.33
C PRO A 243 -6.56 29.92 -51.97
N ALA A 244 -6.71 28.64 -51.59
CA ALA A 244 -7.18 28.23 -50.27
C ALA A 244 -6.17 28.47 -49.13
N ILE A 245 -4.89 28.65 -49.45
CA ILE A 245 -3.81 28.82 -48.47
C ILE A 245 -3.54 30.31 -48.30
N LYS A 246 -4.01 30.94 -47.21
CA LYS A 246 -3.66 32.31 -46.87
C LYS A 246 -2.29 32.42 -46.23
N LEU A 247 -1.35 33.08 -46.86
CA LEU A 247 0.05 33.22 -46.39
C LEU A 247 0.12 33.94 -45.03
N SER A 248 -0.76 34.93 -44.81
CA SER A 248 -0.89 35.63 -43.55
C SER A 248 -1.24 34.68 -42.39
N ARG A 249 -2.12 33.70 -42.65
CA ARG A 249 -2.56 32.70 -41.67
C ARG A 249 -1.46 31.66 -41.39
N LEU A 250 -0.69 31.25 -42.40
CA LEU A 250 0.44 30.34 -42.22
C LEU A 250 1.51 30.97 -41.35
N LEU A 251 1.92 32.20 -41.65
CA LEU A 251 2.94 32.92 -40.88
C LEU A 251 2.45 33.20 -39.45
N GLY A 252 1.20 33.57 -39.27
CA GLY A 252 0.61 33.68 -37.94
C GLY A 252 0.60 32.38 -37.15
N THR A 253 0.41 31.22 -37.82
CA THR A 253 0.48 29.92 -37.17
C THR A 253 1.91 29.53 -36.80
N ILE A 254 2.88 29.86 -37.62
CA ILE A 254 4.34 29.66 -37.33
C ILE A 254 4.72 30.47 -36.09
N VAL A 255 4.29 31.72 -35.97
CA VAL A 255 4.52 32.57 -34.79
C VAL A 255 3.87 31.95 -33.55
N PHE A 256 2.65 31.40 -33.66
CA PHE A 256 1.99 30.74 -32.58
C PHE A 256 2.74 29.50 -32.05
N ILE A 257 3.39 28.75 -32.92
CA ILE A 257 4.19 27.55 -32.56
C ILE A 257 5.54 27.93 -31.96
N LEU A 258 6.12 29.08 -32.38
CA LEU A 258 7.43 29.55 -31.93
C LEU A 258 7.40 30.19 -30.53
N VAL A 259 6.27 30.74 -30.12
CA VAL A 259 6.03 31.35 -28.80
C VAL A 259 5.54 30.32 -27.80
#